data_92a42332f20a7a7defe4f0b8ac136d0d
#
_entry.id   92a42332f20a7a7defe4f0b8ac136d0d
#
_cell.length_a   1.000
_cell.length_b   1.000
_cell.length_c   1.000
_cell.angle_alpha   90.00
_cell.angle_beta   90.00
_cell.angle_gamma   90.00
#
_symmetry.space_group_name_H-M   'P 1'
#
loop_
_entity.id
_entity.type
_entity.pdbx_description
1 polymer ?
#
loop_
_entity_poly.entity_id
_entity_poly.type
_entity_poly.pdbx_seq_one_letter_code
_entity_poly.pdbx_strand_id
1 'polypeptide(L)'
;MKCDYCQSDRLKKIYRAPSTKRDIDICVCENCDLIQSWPRLSGIYKRSTKISGEADWGYIRYGKMQRLKDSMRFISQHIELKNLRSFLDIGANRGSFLKYLQKNLGKDKILCGVENDKFIYDEELKNLDGIRIENEKFENTNLKEKFDFIHSSHTLEHVVSASEKMSKMRELVNDDGYIYLEVPNADAIKIKENIFEFFIDNHLFHFTQTTLESYIKTFGFKIFAKQIEDYFLCYILKPLNKYKKDNFIIPKTKVAIKDLNEYSINLKNSRKNLKNFSSKISKLSNSSKVGVWGLGRIFDIIRKNKGFDKANVNIFIDKNLAKFMDRLDGIQVSVPEDIKDKKIENLIICSELYFNDITTEAKNLDSKINCIHYKELF
;
A
#
# COMPACT_ATOMS: atom_id res chain seq x y z
N MET A 1 -5.93 9.75 25.63
CA MET A 1 -5.77 8.89 24.42
C MET A 1 -6.20 7.47 24.77
N LYS A 2 -7.00 6.80 23.94
CA LYS A 2 -7.36 5.40 24.16
C LYS A 2 -6.94 4.55 22.97
N CYS A 3 -6.46 3.35 23.22
CA CYS A 3 -6.16 2.37 22.21
C CYS A 3 -7.46 1.92 21.52
N ASP A 4 -7.46 1.90 20.19
CA ASP A 4 -8.63 1.47 19.42
C ASP A 4 -8.98 0.00 19.66
N TYR A 5 -7.98 -0.84 19.85
CA TYR A 5 -8.17 -2.28 20.01
C TYR A 5 -8.61 -2.66 21.42
N CYS A 6 -7.79 -2.42 22.43
CA CYS A 6 -8.01 -2.93 23.78
C CYS A 6 -8.53 -1.88 24.78
N GLN A 7 -8.87 -0.68 24.31
CA GLN A 7 -9.40 0.46 25.05
C GLN A 7 -8.52 0.96 26.22
N SER A 8 -7.31 0.45 26.35
CA SER A 8 -6.34 0.91 27.35
C SER A 8 -5.95 2.38 27.08
N ASP A 9 -5.75 3.15 28.14
CA ASP A 9 -5.21 4.52 28.12
C ASP A 9 -3.68 4.57 28.08
N ARG A 10 -3.02 3.42 28.17
CA ARG A 10 -1.56 3.27 28.18
C ARG A 10 -0.96 3.37 26.78
N LEU A 11 -1.19 4.50 26.10
CA LEU A 11 -0.57 4.84 24.81
C LEU A 11 0.69 5.66 25.04
N LYS A 12 1.83 5.12 24.61
CA LYS A 12 3.13 5.78 24.71
C LYS A 12 3.54 6.31 23.34
N LYS A 13 3.80 7.62 23.26
CA LYS A 13 4.41 8.25 22.09
C LYS A 13 5.87 7.81 21.99
N ILE A 14 6.26 7.25 20.85
CA ILE A 14 7.61 6.71 20.62
C ILE A 14 8.34 7.48 19.53
N TYR A 15 7.65 7.85 18.46
CA TYR A 15 8.28 8.39 17.27
C TYR A 15 7.41 9.47 16.64
N ARG A 16 8.04 10.51 16.07
CA ARG A 16 7.37 11.51 15.23
C ARG A 16 7.93 11.39 13.82
N ALA A 17 7.09 11.04 12.86
CA ALA A 17 7.49 10.85 11.48
C ALA A 17 7.81 12.19 10.80
N PRO A 18 9.06 12.46 10.42
CA PRO A 18 9.49 13.79 9.94
C PRO A 18 8.92 14.15 8.56
N SER A 19 8.40 13.17 7.82
CA SER A 19 7.87 13.37 6.47
C SER A 19 6.37 13.60 6.44
N THR A 20 5.70 13.62 7.59
CA THR A 20 4.27 13.87 7.68
C THR A 20 4.00 15.37 7.61
N LYS A 21 2.95 15.74 6.89
CA LYS A 21 2.48 17.16 6.78
C LYS A 21 1.71 17.59 8.03
N ARG A 22 1.32 16.65 8.84
CA ARG A 22 0.67 16.83 10.13
C ARG A 22 1.65 16.42 11.20
N ASP A 23 1.62 17.07 12.32
CA ASP A 23 2.38 16.68 13.49
C ASP A 23 1.83 15.38 14.09
N ILE A 24 1.97 14.27 13.33
CA ILE A 24 1.50 12.96 13.77
C ILE A 24 2.55 12.28 14.61
N ASP A 25 2.16 11.91 15.80
CA ASP A 25 2.95 11.08 16.67
C ASP A 25 2.61 9.60 16.46
N ILE A 26 3.61 8.75 16.39
CA ILE A 26 3.46 7.31 16.36
C ILE A 26 3.49 6.80 17.79
N CYS A 27 2.35 6.23 18.19
CA CYS A 27 2.12 5.75 19.54
C CYS A 27 2.02 4.23 19.56
N VAL A 28 2.52 3.60 20.62
CA VAL A 28 2.37 2.17 20.90
C VAL A 28 1.51 1.99 22.12
N CYS A 29 0.55 1.08 22.05
CA CYS A 29 -0.19 0.65 23.21
C CYS A 29 0.64 -0.35 24.04
N GLU A 30 1.01 0.04 25.25
CA GLU A 30 1.80 -0.84 26.15
C GLU A 30 1.03 -2.08 26.61
N ASN A 31 -0.30 -2.11 26.42
CA ASN A 31 -1.10 -3.28 26.74
C ASN A 31 -1.15 -4.31 25.62
N CYS A 32 -1.38 -3.90 24.37
CA CYS A 32 -1.61 -4.81 23.24
C CYS A 32 -0.61 -4.68 22.09
N ASP A 33 0.41 -3.85 22.22
CA ASP A 33 1.47 -3.64 21.23
C ASP A 33 1.01 -3.02 19.88
N LEU A 34 -0.25 -2.57 19.78
CA LEU A 34 -0.75 -1.92 18.58
C LEU A 34 -0.04 -0.59 18.35
N ILE A 35 0.49 -0.41 17.13
CA ILE A 35 1.06 0.84 16.67
C ILE A 35 -0.04 1.66 16.00
N GLN A 36 -0.20 2.92 16.41
CA GLN A 36 -1.21 3.81 15.85
C GLN A 36 -0.73 5.27 15.80
N SER A 37 -1.18 6.00 14.79
CA SER A 37 -0.92 7.43 14.65
C SER A 37 -1.83 8.24 15.58
N TRP A 38 -1.33 9.36 16.09
CA TRP A 38 -2.11 10.27 16.92
C TRP A 38 -1.83 11.74 16.53
N PRO A 39 -2.86 12.59 16.41
CA PRO A 39 -4.29 12.28 16.49
C PRO A 39 -4.79 11.43 15.32
N ARG A 40 -5.82 10.62 15.55
CA ARG A 40 -6.50 9.85 14.49
C ARG A 40 -7.48 10.77 13.75
N LEU A 41 -7.02 11.39 12.70
CA LEU A 41 -7.82 12.30 11.88
C LEU A 41 -7.96 11.72 10.48
N SER A 42 -9.19 11.45 10.05
CA SER A 42 -9.49 10.96 8.71
C SER A 42 -9.86 12.08 7.75
N GLY A 43 -9.65 11.85 6.45
CA GLY A 43 -10.27 12.64 5.39
C GLY A 43 -9.71 14.03 5.14
N ILE A 44 -8.42 14.29 5.46
CA ILE A 44 -7.83 15.62 5.32
C ILE A 44 -7.21 15.86 3.93
N TYR A 45 -7.00 14.82 3.13
CA TYR A 45 -6.45 14.98 1.79
C TYR A 45 -7.56 15.10 0.75
N LYS A 46 -7.72 16.30 0.18
CA LYS A 46 -8.39 16.46 -1.11
C LYS A 46 -7.41 16.02 -2.18
N ARG A 47 -7.79 15.07 -3.01
CA ARG A 47 -7.01 14.71 -4.19
C ARG A 47 -6.99 15.89 -5.14
N SER A 48 -5.83 16.23 -5.64
CA SER A 48 -5.69 17.23 -6.69
C SER A 48 -5.74 16.53 -8.05
N THR A 49 -6.57 17.04 -8.95
CA THR A 49 -6.62 16.63 -10.36
C THR A 49 -5.45 17.20 -11.16
N LYS A 50 -4.79 18.24 -10.63
CA LYS A 50 -3.67 18.89 -11.31
C LYS A 50 -2.38 18.19 -10.94
N ILE A 51 -1.70 17.67 -11.94
CA ILE A 51 -0.31 17.23 -11.87
C ILE A 51 0.53 18.50 -11.80
N SER A 52 0.71 19.04 -10.60
CA SER A 52 1.76 20.02 -10.35
C SER A 52 3.09 19.27 -10.20
N GLY A 53 4.24 19.92 -10.35
CA GLY A 53 5.55 19.30 -10.24
C GLY A 53 5.85 18.58 -8.90
N GLU A 54 4.96 18.73 -7.91
CA GLU A 54 4.86 17.96 -6.66
C GLU A 54 3.70 16.96 -6.71
N ALA A 55 3.46 16.41 -7.87
CA ALA A 55 2.32 15.59 -8.22
C ALA A 55 1.82 14.75 -7.04
N ASP A 56 0.50 14.65 -6.94
CA ASP A 56 -0.15 13.60 -6.16
C ASP A 56 0.14 12.25 -6.84
N TRP A 57 1.37 11.83 -6.68
CA TRP A 57 1.97 10.64 -7.27
C TRP A 57 1.16 9.39 -6.91
N GLY A 58 0.42 9.42 -5.81
CA GLY A 58 -0.45 8.34 -5.40
C GLY A 58 -1.57 8.06 -6.41
N TYR A 59 -2.06 9.07 -7.12
CA TYR A 59 -3.10 8.90 -8.13
C TYR A 59 -2.58 8.28 -9.43
N ILE A 60 -1.36 8.65 -9.85
CA ILE A 60 -0.78 8.25 -11.14
C ILE A 60 0.02 6.95 -11.01
N ARG A 61 0.67 6.73 -9.89
CA ARG A 61 1.83 5.85 -9.71
C ARG A 61 1.55 4.38 -9.65
N TYR A 62 0.37 3.95 -9.31
CA TYR A 62 0.30 2.56 -8.91
C TYR A 62 -0.22 1.67 -10.00
N GLY A 63 0.62 0.69 -10.30
CA GLY A 63 0.22 -0.60 -10.81
C GLY A 63 -0.88 -1.25 -9.99
N LYS A 64 -2.02 -0.52 -9.79
CA LYS A 64 -3.21 -1.05 -9.13
C LYS A 64 -3.69 -2.32 -9.81
N MET A 65 -3.44 -2.44 -11.12
CA MET A 65 -3.69 -3.66 -11.87
C MET A 65 -2.76 -4.80 -11.47
N GLN A 66 -1.49 -4.52 -11.15
CA GLN A 66 -0.58 -5.57 -10.67
C GLN A 66 -0.99 -6.06 -9.29
N ARG A 67 -1.30 -5.14 -8.35
CA ARG A 67 -1.83 -5.52 -7.03
C ARG A 67 -3.12 -6.34 -7.15
N LEU A 68 -4.04 -5.94 -8.03
CA LEU A 68 -5.24 -6.72 -8.29
C LEU A 68 -4.91 -8.13 -8.80
N LYS A 69 -3.95 -8.26 -9.72
CA LYS A 69 -3.52 -9.58 -10.22
C LYS A 69 -2.93 -10.44 -9.11
N ASP A 70 -2.13 -9.85 -8.23
CA ASP A 70 -1.48 -10.58 -7.13
C ASP A 70 -2.52 -11.01 -6.08
N SER A 71 -3.45 -10.12 -5.69
CA SER A 71 -4.55 -10.48 -4.80
C SER A 71 -5.48 -11.52 -5.42
N MET A 72 -5.81 -11.39 -6.70
CA MET A 72 -6.65 -12.38 -7.40
C MET A 72 -5.97 -13.73 -7.53
N ARG A 73 -4.64 -13.77 -7.74
CA ARG A 73 -3.87 -15.03 -7.74
C ARG A 73 -3.99 -15.71 -6.38
N PHE A 74 -3.75 -14.99 -5.29
CA PHE A 74 -3.87 -15.54 -3.95
C PHE A 74 -5.30 -15.98 -3.63
N ILE A 75 -6.32 -15.17 -3.96
CA ILE A 75 -7.73 -15.52 -3.74
C ILE A 75 -8.10 -16.80 -4.51
N SER A 76 -7.77 -16.87 -5.80
CA SER A 76 -8.17 -18.00 -6.66
C SER A 76 -7.48 -19.32 -6.31
N GLN A 77 -6.37 -19.30 -5.61
CA GLN A 77 -5.74 -20.51 -5.07
C GLN A 77 -6.55 -21.15 -3.93
N HIS A 78 -7.45 -20.40 -3.30
CA HIS A 78 -8.15 -20.84 -2.08
C HIS A 78 -9.67 -20.80 -2.19
N ILE A 79 -10.22 -20.00 -3.11
CA ILE A 79 -11.66 -19.77 -3.23
C ILE A 79 -12.08 -19.80 -4.70
N GLU A 80 -13.08 -20.61 -5.01
CA GLU A 80 -13.76 -20.59 -6.31
C GLU A 80 -14.83 -19.48 -6.34
N LEU A 81 -14.44 -18.26 -6.70
CA LEU A 81 -15.32 -17.10 -6.72
C LEU A 81 -16.57 -17.29 -7.59
N LYS A 82 -16.51 -18.12 -8.63
CA LYS A 82 -17.67 -18.42 -9.50
C LYS A 82 -18.87 -19.01 -8.73
N ASN A 83 -18.61 -19.71 -7.61
CA ASN A 83 -19.65 -20.33 -6.78
C ASN A 83 -20.30 -19.35 -5.81
N LEU A 84 -19.76 -18.13 -5.66
CA LEU A 84 -20.29 -17.08 -4.79
C LEU A 84 -21.23 -16.18 -5.59
N ARG A 85 -22.23 -15.58 -4.90
CA ARG A 85 -23.27 -14.75 -5.54
C ARG A 85 -23.09 -13.27 -5.28
N SER A 86 -22.64 -12.90 -4.10
CA SER A 86 -22.62 -11.52 -3.64
C SER A 86 -21.24 -11.07 -3.15
N PHE A 87 -20.82 -9.88 -3.60
CA PHE A 87 -19.50 -9.34 -3.36
C PHE A 87 -19.57 -7.90 -2.87
N LEU A 88 -18.81 -7.58 -1.83
CA LEU A 88 -18.63 -6.23 -1.33
C LEU A 88 -17.15 -5.83 -1.42
N ASP A 89 -16.86 -4.70 -2.07
CA ASP A 89 -15.53 -4.10 -2.12
C ASP A 89 -15.47 -2.85 -1.25
N ILE A 90 -14.76 -2.91 -0.12
CA ILE A 90 -14.63 -1.80 0.81
C ILE A 90 -13.40 -0.96 0.46
N GLY A 91 -13.61 0.31 0.08
CA GLY A 91 -12.59 1.17 -0.50
C GLY A 91 -12.36 0.83 -1.96
N ALA A 92 -13.47 0.75 -2.71
CA ALA A 92 -13.49 0.27 -4.09
C ALA A 92 -12.58 1.08 -5.05
N ASN A 93 -12.19 2.29 -4.67
CA ASN A 93 -11.36 3.16 -5.48
C ASN A 93 -11.95 3.27 -6.91
N ARG A 94 -11.21 2.93 -7.97
CA ARG A 94 -11.68 2.95 -9.36
C ARG A 94 -12.54 1.75 -9.76
N GLY A 95 -12.98 0.93 -8.81
CA GLY A 95 -13.80 -0.25 -9.05
C GLY A 95 -13.09 -1.39 -9.77
N SER A 96 -11.76 -1.43 -9.74
CA SER A 96 -10.99 -2.43 -10.50
C SER A 96 -11.32 -3.87 -10.13
N PHE A 97 -11.53 -4.16 -8.84
CA PHE A 97 -11.92 -5.48 -8.37
C PHE A 97 -13.32 -5.86 -8.86
N LEU A 98 -14.29 -4.96 -8.70
CA LEU A 98 -15.68 -5.20 -9.12
C LEU A 98 -15.81 -5.35 -10.64
N LYS A 99 -15.12 -4.50 -11.40
CA LYS A 99 -15.04 -4.60 -12.87
C LYS A 99 -14.39 -5.94 -13.30
N TYR A 100 -13.37 -6.39 -12.58
CA TYR A 100 -12.77 -7.70 -12.84
C TYR A 100 -13.75 -8.84 -12.59
N LEU A 101 -14.50 -8.82 -11.48
CA LEU A 101 -15.52 -9.83 -11.19
C LEU A 101 -16.62 -9.83 -12.25
N GLN A 102 -17.16 -8.67 -12.60
CA GLN A 102 -18.20 -8.56 -13.62
C GLN A 102 -17.77 -9.13 -14.97
N LYS A 103 -16.53 -8.83 -15.38
CA LYS A 103 -15.96 -9.31 -16.64
C LYS A 103 -15.76 -10.83 -16.65
N ASN A 104 -15.34 -11.43 -15.52
CA ASN A 104 -14.90 -12.83 -15.48
C ASN A 104 -15.95 -13.80 -14.91
N LEU A 105 -16.91 -13.29 -14.10
CA LEU A 105 -17.93 -14.12 -13.44
C LEU A 105 -19.34 -13.93 -14.00
N GLY A 106 -19.53 -12.91 -14.83
CA GLY A 106 -20.84 -12.61 -15.43
C GLY A 106 -21.63 -11.51 -14.69
N LYS A 107 -22.75 -11.09 -15.30
CA LYS A 107 -23.61 -10.00 -14.80
C LYS A 107 -24.68 -10.45 -13.79
N ASP A 108 -24.77 -11.74 -13.50
CA ASP A 108 -25.73 -12.33 -12.55
C ASP A 108 -25.28 -12.18 -11.08
N LYS A 109 -24.07 -11.68 -10.86
CA LYS A 109 -23.49 -11.47 -9.52
C LYS A 109 -23.98 -10.15 -8.91
N ILE A 110 -24.24 -10.16 -7.61
CA ILE A 110 -24.53 -8.96 -6.84
C ILE A 110 -23.18 -8.31 -6.49
N LEU A 111 -22.91 -7.17 -7.11
CA LEU A 111 -21.67 -6.42 -6.94
C LEU A 111 -21.95 -5.10 -6.23
N CYS A 112 -21.34 -4.90 -5.06
CA CYS A 112 -21.45 -3.70 -4.26
C CYS A 112 -20.06 -3.15 -3.93
N GLY A 113 -19.90 -1.83 -4.02
CA GLY A 113 -18.68 -1.15 -3.61
C GLY A 113 -18.99 -0.01 -2.64
N VAL A 114 -18.02 0.30 -1.79
CA VAL A 114 -18.05 1.48 -0.93
C VAL A 114 -16.80 2.31 -1.21
N GLU A 115 -17.00 3.59 -1.59
CA GLU A 115 -15.91 4.53 -1.83
C GLU A 115 -16.30 5.92 -1.32
N ASN A 116 -15.50 6.46 -0.43
CA ASN A 116 -15.78 7.76 0.20
C ASN A 116 -15.21 8.96 -0.56
N ASP A 117 -14.29 8.74 -1.49
CA ASP A 117 -13.73 9.80 -2.31
C ASP A 117 -14.73 10.22 -3.39
N LYS A 118 -15.39 11.37 -3.15
CA LYS A 118 -16.39 11.90 -4.07
C LYS A 118 -15.86 12.14 -5.48
N PHE A 119 -14.61 12.55 -5.62
CA PHE A 119 -14.01 12.76 -6.93
C PHE A 119 -13.89 11.46 -7.70
N ILE A 120 -13.38 10.38 -7.06
CA ILE A 120 -13.31 9.06 -7.71
C ILE A 120 -14.70 8.54 -8.04
N TYR A 121 -15.67 8.73 -7.15
CA TYR A 121 -17.04 8.33 -7.39
C TYR A 121 -17.61 9.03 -8.61
N ASP A 122 -17.49 10.36 -8.69
CA ASP A 122 -18.05 11.15 -9.78
C ASP A 122 -17.41 10.83 -11.14
N GLU A 123 -16.09 10.61 -11.17
CA GLU A 123 -15.35 10.38 -12.41
C GLU A 123 -15.39 8.93 -12.90
N GLU A 124 -15.41 7.95 -11.98
CA GLU A 124 -15.13 6.57 -12.36
C GLU A 124 -16.19 5.54 -11.95
N LEU A 125 -17.02 5.85 -10.96
CA LEU A 125 -17.86 4.84 -10.32
C LEU A 125 -19.36 5.03 -10.51
N LYS A 126 -19.87 6.27 -10.52
CA LYS A 126 -21.30 6.56 -10.50
C LYS A 126 -22.11 5.99 -11.68
N ASN A 127 -21.42 5.71 -12.79
CA ASN A 127 -22.04 5.23 -14.02
C ASN A 127 -21.68 3.77 -14.35
N LEU A 128 -21.21 3.00 -13.36
CA LEU A 128 -20.91 1.59 -13.59
C LEU A 128 -22.19 0.78 -13.71
N ASP A 129 -22.43 0.24 -14.91
CA ASP A 129 -23.60 -0.62 -15.16
C ASP A 129 -23.54 -1.91 -14.35
N GLY A 130 -24.64 -2.26 -13.67
CA GLY A 130 -24.75 -3.49 -12.89
C GLY A 130 -23.90 -3.58 -11.62
N ILE A 131 -23.27 -2.46 -11.17
CA ILE A 131 -22.49 -2.39 -9.94
C ILE A 131 -23.05 -1.29 -9.05
N ARG A 132 -23.53 -1.64 -7.86
CA ARG A 132 -23.98 -0.65 -6.87
C ARG A 132 -22.79 -0.05 -6.15
N ILE A 133 -22.71 1.26 -6.04
CA ILE A 133 -21.68 1.98 -5.30
C ILE A 133 -22.30 2.91 -4.26
N GLU A 134 -21.90 2.74 -3.01
CA GLU A 134 -22.21 3.65 -1.91
C GLU A 134 -21.07 4.69 -1.80
N ASN A 135 -21.37 5.97 -2.10
CA ASN A 135 -20.40 7.06 -1.95
C ASN A 135 -20.42 7.61 -0.52
N GLU A 136 -19.90 6.84 0.41
CA GLU A 136 -19.88 7.17 1.84
C GLU A 136 -18.68 6.47 2.50
N LYS A 137 -18.34 6.88 3.72
CA LYS A 137 -17.43 6.11 4.57
C LYS A 137 -18.09 4.79 4.95
N PHE A 138 -17.34 3.70 4.90
CA PHE A 138 -17.90 2.38 5.18
C PHE A 138 -18.61 2.31 6.54
N GLU A 139 -18.06 2.98 7.56
CA GLU A 139 -18.64 3.04 8.90
C GLU A 139 -20.04 3.64 8.89
N ASN A 140 -20.33 4.58 7.99
CA ASN A 140 -21.60 5.30 7.91
C ASN A 140 -22.60 4.67 6.94
N THR A 141 -22.20 3.71 6.11
CA THR A 141 -23.12 3.06 5.17
C THR A 141 -24.25 2.33 5.89
N ASN A 142 -25.44 2.32 5.32
CA ASN A 142 -26.62 1.60 5.85
C ASN A 142 -26.80 0.24 5.17
N LEU A 143 -25.71 -0.45 4.85
CA LEU A 143 -25.76 -1.81 4.31
C LEU A 143 -26.32 -2.76 5.35
N LYS A 144 -27.33 -3.53 5.01
CA LYS A 144 -27.98 -4.52 5.89
C LYS A 144 -27.90 -5.94 5.33
N GLU A 145 -27.70 -6.06 4.03
CA GLU A 145 -27.50 -7.34 3.37
C GLU A 145 -26.14 -7.95 3.71
N LYS A 146 -26.09 -9.26 3.74
CA LYS A 146 -24.84 -10.00 3.90
C LYS A 146 -24.27 -10.41 2.55
N PHE A 147 -22.94 -10.55 2.52
CA PHE A 147 -22.19 -10.88 1.31
C PHE A 147 -21.43 -12.20 1.46
N ASP A 148 -21.32 -12.95 0.37
CA ASP A 148 -20.52 -14.18 0.33
C ASP A 148 -19.04 -13.88 0.33
N PHE A 149 -18.65 -12.72 -0.20
CA PHE A 149 -17.26 -12.30 -0.25
C PHE A 149 -17.13 -10.80 0.01
N ILE A 150 -16.30 -10.45 0.99
CA ILE A 150 -15.92 -9.06 1.27
C ILE A 150 -14.45 -8.88 0.92
N HIS A 151 -14.16 -7.89 0.08
CA HIS A 151 -12.81 -7.48 -0.27
C HIS A 151 -12.47 -6.18 0.47
N SER A 152 -11.31 -6.14 1.13
CA SER A 152 -10.80 -4.95 1.82
C SER A 152 -9.28 -4.90 1.68
N SER A 153 -8.80 -4.19 0.67
CA SER A 153 -7.38 -4.03 0.39
C SER A 153 -6.94 -2.60 0.66
N HIS A 154 -5.95 -2.43 1.54
CA HIS A 154 -5.40 -1.13 1.92
C HIS A 154 -6.47 -0.09 2.33
N THR A 155 -7.35 -0.49 3.23
CA THR A 155 -8.41 0.40 3.75
C THR A 155 -8.52 0.36 5.27
N LEU A 156 -8.14 -0.75 5.94
CA LEU A 156 -8.26 -0.87 7.39
C LEU A 156 -7.30 0.09 8.12
N GLU A 157 -6.17 0.39 7.55
CA GLU A 157 -5.19 1.33 8.10
C GLU A 157 -5.62 2.81 8.02
N HIS A 158 -6.63 3.15 7.20
CA HIS A 158 -7.06 4.52 6.96
C HIS A 158 -8.26 4.99 7.80
N VAL A 159 -8.95 4.08 8.46
CA VAL A 159 -10.18 4.39 9.20
C VAL A 159 -9.89 5.00 10.57
N VAL A 160 -10.87 5.71 11.14
CA VAL A 160 -10.73 6.28 12.49
C VAL A 160 -10.76 5.20 13.56
N SER A 161 -11.54 4.13 13.36
CA SER A 161 -11.60 2.96 14.21
C SER A 161 -11.51 1.67 13.38
N ALA A 162 -10.41 0.95 13.51
CA ALA A 162 -10.24 -0.36 12.90
C ALA A 162 -11.13 -1.41 13.58
N SER A 163 -11.41 -1.24 14.88
CA SER A 163 -12.30 -2.10 15.65
C SER A 163 -13.74 -2.03 15.17
N GLU A 164 -14.26 -0.82 14.90
CA GLU A 164 -15.61 -0.63 14.34
C GLU A 164 -15.72 -1.23 12.94
N LYS A 165 -14.69 -1.01 12.10
CA LYS A 165 -14.67 -1.57 10.75
C LYS A 165 -14.67 -3.10 10.76
N MET A 166 -13.84 -3.72 11.60
CA MET A 166 -13.81 -5.19 11.75
C MET A 166 -15.16 -5.74 12.24
N SER A 167 -15.79 -5.06 13.22
CA SER A 167 -17.13 -5.43 13.70
C SER A 167 -18.15 -5.38 12.57
N LYS A 168 -18.20 -4.29 11.81
CA LYS A 168 -19.14 -4.13 10.70
C LYS A 168 -18.90 -5.14 9.57
N MET A 169 -17.64 -5.46 9.24
CA MET A 169 -17.35 -6.53 8.30
C MET A 169 -17.89 -7.89 8.80
N ARG A 170 -17.81 -8.14 10.13
CA ARG A 170 -18.35 -9.37 10.72
C ARG A 170 -19.88 -9.45 10.61
N GLU A 171 -20.58 -8.34 10.71
CA GLU A 171 -22.03 -8.27 10.55
C GLU A 171 -22.47 -8.50 9.12
N LEU A 172 -21.68 -8.03 8.15
CA LEU A 172 -22.02 -8.05 6.73
C LEU A 172 -21.54 -9.30 5.97
N VAL A 173 -20.67 -10.12 6.54
CA VAL A 173 -20.27 -11.37 5.89
C VAL A 173 -21.26 -12.49 6.22
N ASN A 174 -21.61 -13.31 5.21
CA ASN A 174 -22.38 -14.53 5.40
C ASN A 174 -21.64 -15.52 6.29
N ASP A 175 -22.37 -16.39 7.01
CA ASP A 175 -21.75 -17.32 7.97
C ASP A 175 -20.78 -18.30 7.29
N ASP A 176 -21.02 -18.67 6.04
CA ASP A 176 -20.12 -19.46 5.19
C ASP A 176 -19.24 -18.61 4.26
N GLY A 177 -19.36 -17.30 4.35
CA GLY A 177 -18.66 -16.35 3.49
C GLY A 177 -17.18 -16.19 3.82
N TYR A 178 -16.53 -15.33 3.04
CA TYR A 178 -15.09 -15.06 3.15
C TYR A 178 -14.82 -13.56 3.19
N ILE A 179 -13.73 -13.19 3.85
CA ILE A 179 -13.18 -11.84 3.77
C ILE A 179 -11.74 -11.93 3.26
N TYR A 180 -11.43 -11.21 2.20
CA TYR A 180 -10.04 -10.89 1.85
C TYR A 180 -9.66 -9.58 2.55
N LEU A 181 -8.61 -9.63 3.36
CA LEU A 181 -8.07 -8.50 4.09
C LEU A 181 -6.60 -8.32 3.76
N GLU A 182 -6.24 -7.16 3.22
CA GLU A 182 -4.86 -6.77 2.95
C GLU A 182 -4.54 -5.42 3.58
N VAL A 183 -3.41 -5.36 4.30
CA VAL A 183 -2.89 -4.13 4.93
C VAL A 183 -1.38 -4.05 4.78
N PRO A 184 -0.77 -2.83 4.89
CA PRO A 184 0.66 -2.70 5.00
C PRO A 184 1.21 -3.45 6.22
N ASN A 185 2.35 -4.12 6.03
CA ASN A 185 3.02 -4.84 7.10
C ASN A 185 3.93 -3.90 7.89
N ALA A 186 3.58 -3.62 9.15
CA ALA A 186 4.41 -2.77 10.01
C ALA A 186 5.72 -3.46 10.44
N ASP A 187 5.85 -4.77 10.29
CA ASP A 187 7.12 -5.45 10.50
C ASP A 187 8.21 -5.00 9.50
N ALA A 188 7.82 -4.32 8.40
CA ALA A 188 8.75 -3.67 7.47
C ALA A 188 9.66 -2.61 8.13
N ILE A 189 9.30 -2.08 9.31
CA ILE A 189 10.17 -1.16 10.07
C ILE A 189 11.48 -1.84 10.53
N LYS A 190 11.52 -3.17 10.56
CA LYS A 190 12.71 -3.96 10.92
C LYS A 190 13.74 -4.06 9.79
N ILE A 191 13.36 -3.69 8.56
CA ILE A 191 14.28 -3.72 7.42
C ILE A 191 15.32 -2.61 7.58
N LYS A 192 16.59 -3.02 7.75
CA LYS A 192 17.66 -2.12 8.18
C LYS A 192 18.04 -1.06 7.14
N GLU A 193 17.99 -1.37 5.85
CA GLU A 193 18.47 -0.49 4.78
C GLU A 193 17.37 0.34 4.13
N ASN A 194 16.28 0.55 4.85
CA ASN A 194 15.17 1.35 4.37
C ASN A 194 15.50 2.85 4.39
N ILE A 195 15.22 3.55 3.29
CA ILE A 195 15.40 5.01 3.19
C ILE A 195 14.09 5.77 3.22
N PHE A 196 12.96 5.09 2.98
CA PHE A 196 11.65 5.72 2.97
C PHE A 196 10.98 5.66 4.34
N GLU A 197 10.22 6.71 4.63
CA GLU A 197 9.38 6.76 5.83
C GLU A 197 8.22 5.78 5.68
N PHE A 198 8.12 4.83 6.61
CA PHE A 198 7.01 3.88 6.64
C PHE A 198 5.70 4.59 7.04
N PHE A 199 5.79 5.51 7.99
CA PHE A 199 4.63 6.18 8.55
C PHE A 199 4.21 7.37 7.67
N ILE A 200 2.98 7.33 7.17
CA ILE A 200 2.41 8.37 6.33
C ILE A 200 1.12 8.92 6.96
N ASP A 201 0.80 10.16 6.63
CA ASP A 201 -0.32 10.90 7.22
C ASP A 201 -1.67 10.17 7.16
N ASN A 202 -1.91 9.40 6.12
CA ASN A 202 -3.20 8.74 5.90
C ASN A 202 -3.32 7.37 6.61
N HIS A 203 -2.22 6.81 7.11
CA HIS A 203 -2.26 5.56 7.85
C HIS A 203 -2.42 5.85 9.33
N LEU A 204 -3.57 5.53 9.88
CA LEU A 204 -3.89 5.74 11.28
C LEU A 204 -3.55 4.51 12.13
N PHE A 205 -3.48 3.35 11.51
CA PHE A 205 -3.10 2.08 12.12
C PHE A 205 -1.95 1.44 11.37
N HIS A 206 -1.06 0.79 12.13
CA HIS A 206 0.12 0.13 11.59
C HIS A 206 0.19 -1.28 12.17
N PHE A 207 -0.28 -2.24 11.39
CA PHE A 207 -0.42 -3.62 11.82
C PHE A 207 0.86 -4.41 11.60
N THR A 208 1.40 -4.99 12.67
CA THR A 208 2.31 -6.14 12.57
C THR A 208 1.49 -7.41 12.33
N GLN A 209 2.11 -8.48 11.88
CA GLN A 209 1.41 -9.77 11.76
C GLN A 209 0.71 -10.14 13.08
N THR A 210 1.41 -10.01 14.20
CA THR A 210 0.88 -10.38 15.52
C THR A 210 -0.33 -9.55 15.93
N THR A 211 -0.29 -8.24 15.73
CA THR A 211 -1.40 -7.37 16.13
C THR A 211 -2.60 -7.54 15.21
N LEU A 212 -2.40 -7.73 13.91
CA LEU A 212 -3.50 -8.01 12.97
C LEU A 212 -4.18 -9.35 13.27
N GLU A 213 -3.41 -10.40 13.53
CA GLU A 213 -3.97 -11.71 13.89
C GLU A 213 -4.74 -11.67 15.21
N SER A 214 -4.33 -10.79 16.15
CA SER A 214 -5.11 -10.53 17.37
C SER A 214 -6.45 -9.86 17.08
N TYR A 215 -6.47 -8.85 16.19
CA TYR A 215 -7.72 -8.25 15.70
C TYR A 215 -8.63 -9.31 15.05
N ILE A 216 -8.12 -10.06 14.09
CA ILE A 216 -8.86 -11.10 13.36
C ILE A 216 -9.58 -12.02 14.34
N LYS A 217 -8.87 -12.55 15.31
CA LYS A 217 -9.43 -13.49 16.31
C LYS A 217 -10.43 -12.80 17.24
N THR A 218 -10.12 -11.61 17.74
CA THR A 218 -10.99 -10.85 18.65
C THR A 218 -12.32 -10.49 18.01
N PHE A 219 -12.32 -10.18 16.71
CA PHE A 219 -13.55 -9.81 15.98
C PHE A 219 -14.27 -11.01 15.35
N GLY A 220 -14.00 -12.21 15.83
CA GLY A 220 -14.77 -13.40 15.49
C GLY A 220 -14.46 -13.99 14.13
N PHE A 221 -13.21 -13.94 13.73
CA PHE A 221 -12.73 -14.56 12.49
C PHE A 221 -11.69 -15.64 12.77
N LYS A 222 -11.67 -16.66 11.94
CA LYS A 222 -10.56 -17.59 11.79
C LYS A 222 -9.81 -17.30 10.49
N ILE A 223 -8.50 -17.48 10.54
CA ILE A 223 -7.64 -17.39 9.36
C ILE A 223 -7.85 -18.67 8.54
N PHE A 224 -8.33 -18.52 7.32
CA PHE A 224 -8.49 -19.62 6.35
C PHE A 224 -7.22 -19.80 5.53
N ALA A 225 -6.64 -18.70 5.03
CA ALA A 225 -5.35 -18.66 4.36
C ALA A 225 -4.64 -17.34 4.67
N LYS A 226 -3.31 -17.32 4.57
CA LYS A 226 -2.52 -16.11 4.71
C LYS A 226 -1.30 -16.13 3.80
N GLN A 227 -0.90 -14.94 3.35
CA GLN A 227 0.36 -14.66 2.67
C GLN A 227 1.01 -13.47 3.38
N ILE A 228 2.21 -13.68 3.89
CA ILE A 228 2.97 -12.69 4.65
C ILE A 228 4.17 -12.29 3.82
N GLU A 229 4.21 -11.01 3.46
CA GLU A 229 5.31 -10.41 2.70
C GLU A 229 5.97 -9.30 3.53
N ASP A 230 7.15 -8.88 3.13
CA ASP A 230 7.88 -7.84 3.84
C ASP A 230 7.07 -6.54 4.01
N TYR A 231 6.28 -6.17 3.00
CA TYR A 231 5.58 -4.88 2.95
C TYR A 231 4.06 -4.97 3.05
N PHE A 232 3.47 -6.15 3.02
CA PHE A 232 2.02 -6.33 3.15
C PHE A 232 1.65 -7.67 3.79
N LEU A 233 0.50 -7.66 4.44
CA LEU A 233 -0.13 -8.80 5.09
C LEU A 233 -1.43 -9.10 4.37
N CYS A 234 -1.57 -10.29 3.79
CA CYS A 234 -2.79 -10.75 3.12
C CYS A 234 -3.41 -11.91 3.87
N TYR A 235 -4.70 -11.83 4.10
CA TYR A 235 -5.47 -12.85 4.79
C TYR A 235 -6.76 -13.16 4.05
N ILE A 236 -7.13 -14.44 4.01
CA ILE A 236 -8.48 -14.88 3.75
C ILE A 236 -9.06 -15.36 5.08
N LEU A 237 -10.18 -14.77 5.47
CA LEU A 237 -10.83 -14.99 6.75
C LEU A 237 -12.17 -15.67 6.57
N LYS A 238 -12.56 -16.49 7.54
CA LYS A 238 -13.92 -16.99 7.71
C LYS A 238 -14.50 -16.54 9.03
N PRO A 239 -15.79 -16.21 9.08
CA PRO A 239 -16.44 -15.89 10.35
C PRO A 239 -16.51 -17.13 11.25
N LEU A 240 -16.44 -16.91 12.56
CA LEU A 240 -16.70 -17.92 13.57
C LEU A 240 -18.20 -17.92 13.90
N ASN A 241 -18.84 -19.08 13.98
CA ASN A 241 -20.27 -19.18 14.31
C ASN A 241 -20.58 -18.71 15.74
N LYS A 242 -19.61 -18.89 16.64
CA LYS A 242 -19.72 -18.43 18.04
C LYS A 242 -18.46 -17.67 18.42
N TYR A 243 -18.59 -16.43 18.82
CA TYR A 243 -17.51 -15.62 19.40
C TYR A 243 -18.07 -14.65 20.46
N LYS A 244 -17.23 -14.25 21.41
CA LYS A 244 -17.57 -13.21 22.40
C LYS A 244 -16.78 -11.95 22.08
N LYS A 245 -17.47 -10.86 21.80
CA LYS A 245 -16.89 -9.58 21.34
C LYS A 245 -15.92 -8.95 22.37
N ASP A 246 -16.07 -9.25 23.65
CA ASP A 246 -15.32 -8.58 24.72
C ASP A 246 -14.04 -9.32 25.15
N ASN A 247 -13.65 -10.36 24.43
CA ASN A 247 -12.47 -11.14 24.77
C ASN A 247 -11.28 -10.71 23.90
N PHE A 248 -10.61 -9.62 24.30
CA PHE A 248 -9.43 -9.11 23.60
C PHE A 248 -8.26 -10.08 23.71
N ILE A 249 -7.75 -10.50 22.57
CA ILE A 249 -6.58 -11.38 22.49
C ILE A 249 -5.32 -10.52 22.49
N ILE A 250 -4.66 -10.45 23.64
CA ILE A 250 -3.45 -9.65 23.83
C ILE A 250 -2.23 -10.46 23.41
N PRO A 251 -1.36 -9.91 22.54
CA PRO A 251 -0.09 -10.55 22.19
C PRO A 251 0.78 -10.83 23.43
N LYS A 252 1.35 -12.03 23.48
CA LYS A 252 2.27 -12.41 24.59
C LYS A 252 3.56 -11.63 24.54
N THR A 253 4.11 -11.42 23.34
CA THR A 253 5.34 -10.68 23.09
C THR A 253 5.04 -9.27 22.64
N LYS A 254 5.70 -8.29 23.25
CA LYS A 254 5.55 -6.86 22.95
C LYS A 254 6.90 -6.30 22.53
N VAL A 255 7.03 -5.97 21.27
CA VAL A 255 8.31 -5.56 20.65
C VAL A 255 8.23 -4.20 19.96
N ALA A 256 7.03 -3.66 19.73
CA ALA A 256 6.83 -2.48 18.89
C ALA A 256 7.62 -1.25 19.36
N ILE A 257 7.76 -1.04 20.67
CA ILE A 257 8.55 0.09 21.22
C ILE A 257 10.02 -0.06 20.85
N LYS A 258 10.58 -1.26 21.02
CA LYS A 258 11.98 -1.55 20.65
C LYS A 258 12.18 -1.36 19.15
N ASP A 259 11.32 -1.98 18.35
CA ASP A 259 11.42 -1.96 16.89
C ASP A 259 11.32 -0.54 16.33
N LEU A 260 10.44 0.32 16.88
CA LEU A 260 10.33 1.72 16.49
C LEU A 260 11.56 2.56 16.83
N ASN A 261 12.17 2.33 18.00
CA ASN A 261 13.40 3.01 18.36
C ASN A 261 14.55 2.61 17.42
N GLU A 262 14.70 1.33 17.14
CA GLU A 262 15.70 0.83 16.18
C GLU A 262 15.43 1.36 14.77
N TYR A 263 14.15 1.37 14.32
CA TYR A 263 13.75 1.94 13.04
C TYR A 263 14.19 3.40 12.90
N SER A 264 13.93 4.23 13.90
CA SER A 264 14.30 5.65 13.89
C SER A 264 15.79 5.87 13.67
N ILE A 265 16.61 5.05 14.33
CA ILE A 265 18.08 5.10 14.21
C ILE A 265 18.52 4.62 12.82
N ASN A 266 17.99 3.48 12.38
CA ASN A 266 18.33 2.88 11.09
C ASN A 266 17.95 3.79 9.92
N LEU A 267 16.74 4.37 9.93
CA LEU A 267 16.29 5.30 8.90
C LEU A 267 17.21 6.53 8.78
N LYS A 268 17.60 7.09 9.93
CA LYS A 268 18.53 8.23 9.97
C LYS A 268 19.90 7.86 9.40
N ASN A 269 20.41 6.68 9.72
CA ASN A 269 21.70 6.20 9.21
C ASN A 269 21.64 5.89 7.70
N SER A 270 20.61 5.20 7.24
CA SER A 270 20.42 4.90 5.81
C SER A 270 20.31 6.19 4.97
N ARG A 271 19.61 7.21 5.48
CA ARG A 271 19.50 8.50 4.78
C ARG A 271 20.82 9.28 4.72
N LYS A 272 21.74 9.08 5.67
CA LYS A 272 23.08 9.67 5.56
C LYS A 272 23.83 9.14 4.35
N ASN A 273 23.64 7.88 4.00
CA ASN A 273 24.32 7.23 2.88
C ASN A 273 23.86 7.79 1.51
N LEU A 274 22.65 8.41 1.45
CA LEU A 274 22.18 9.08 0.23
C LEU A 274 23.12 10.20 -0.25
N LYS A 275 23.95 10.77 0.62
CA LYS A 275 24.93 11.80 0.23
C LYS A 275 25.96 11.27 -0.80
N ASN A 276 26.25 9.97 -0.76
CA ASN A 276 27.20 9.33 -1.68
C ASN A 276 26.56 8.86 -2.99
N PHE A 277 25.24 8.83 -3.04
CA PHE A 277 24.48 8.27 -4.18
C PHE A 277 24.80 9.01 -5.50
N SER A 278 24.74 10.35 -5.47
CA SER A 278 25.03 11.16 -6.67
C SER A 278 26.46 10.94 -7.18
N SER A 279 27.44 10.83 -6.29
CA SER A 279 28.85 10.60 -6.69
C SER A 279 29.05 9.20 -7.33
N LYS A 280 28.34 8.19 -6.85
CA LYS A 280 28.39 6.84 -7.45
C LYS A 280 27.72 6.81 -8.82
N ILE A 281 26.57 7.52 -9.00
CA ILE A 281 25.95 7.66 -10.32
C ILE A 281 26.86 8.42 -11.27
N SER A 282 27.51 9.49 -10.84
CA SER A 282 28.48 10.23 -11.67
C SER A 282 29.60 9.35 -12.19
N LYS A 283 30.10 8.42 -11.37
CA LYS A 283 31.10 7.46 -11.81
C LYS A 283 30.58 6.51 -12.90
N LEU A 284 29.32 6.06 -12.78
CA LEU A 284 28.68 5.22 -13.81
C LEU A 284 28.48 6.01 -15.10
N SER A 285 28.05 7.26 -15.02
CA SER A 285 27.74 8.10 -16.19
C SER A 285 28.96 8.59 -16.96
N ASN A 286 30.16 8.56 -16.38
CA ASN A 286 31.39 8.94 -17.06
C ASN A 286 31.72 8.01 -18.22
N SER A 287 31.28 6.75 -18.19
CA SER A 287 31.62 5.75 -19.20
C SER A 287 30.41 5.16 -19.93
N SER A 288 29.19 5.48 -19.51
CA SER A 288 27.96 4.83 -19.97
C SER A 288 26.73 5.68 -19.81
N LYS A 289 25.68 5.39 -20.58
CA LYS A 289 24.38 6.03 -20.41
C LYS A 289 23.57 5.37 -19.28
N VAL A 290 23.04 6.22 -18.40
CA VAL A 290 22.32 5.82 -17.21
C VAL A 290 20.83 6.15 -17.33
N GLY A 291 19.97 5.15 -17.12
CA GLY A 291 18.53 5.32 -16.93
C GLY A 291 18.10 5.02 -15.50
N VAL A 292 16.94 5.55 -15.08
CA VAL A 292 16.34 5.24 -13.79
C VAL A 292 14.91 4.78 -14.00
N TRP A 293 14.58 3.59 -13.51
CA TRP A 293 13.24 3.02 -13.60
C TRP A 293 12.60 2.86 -12.22
N GLY A 294 11.31 3.18 -12.12
CA GLY A 294 10.54 3.13 -10.89
C GLY A 294 10.51 4.46 -10.17
N LEU A 295 9.77 5.43 -10.74
CA LEU A 295 9.67 6.79 -10.21
C LEU A 295 8.75 6.87 -8.96
N GLY A 296 8.84 5.90 -8.06
CA GLY A 296 8.12 5.74 -6.82
C GLY A 296 8.65 6.56 -5.63
N ARG A 297 8.24 6.18 -4.39
CA ARG A 297 8.67 6.84 -3.14
C ARG A 297 10.19 6.82 -2.97
N ILE A 298 10.83 5.70 -3.29
CA ILE A 298 12.28 5.54 -3.22
C ILE A 298 12.96 6.57 -4.13
N PHE A 299 12.52 6.63 -5.38
CA PHE A 299 12.99 7.62 -6.34
C PHE A 299 12.83 9.05 -5.81
N ASP A 300 11.66 9.42 -5.25
CA ASP A 300 11.43 10.77 -4.72
C ASP A 300 12.38 11.14 -3.60
N ILE A 301 12.68 10.19 -2.72
CA ILE A 301 13.61 10.43 -1.61
C ILE A 301 15.01 10.66 -2.16
N ILE A 302 15.46 9.83 -3.09
CA ILE A 302 16.76 10.00 -3.72
C ILE A 302 16.82 11.33 -4.48
N ARG A 303 15.78 11.66 -5.25
CA ARG A 303 15.66 12.92 -6.00
C ARG A 303 15.71 14.14 -5.08
N LYS A 304 14.91 14.17 -4.01
CA LYS A 304 14.88 15.27 -3.04
C LYS A 304 16.20 15.47 -2.29
N ASN A 305 17.01 14.42 -2.21
CA ASN A 305 18.36 14.47 -1.66
C ASN A 305 19.43 14.70 -2.75
N LYS A 306 19.05 15.22 -3.92
CA LYS A 306 19.94 15.53 -5.07
C LYS A 306 20.72 14.31 -5.57
N GLY A 307 20.12 13.11 -5.46
CA GLY A 307 20.74 11.87 -5.94
C GLY A 307 20.76 11.76 -7.46
N PHE A 308 19.84 12.44 -8.17
CA PHE A 308 19.76 12.46 -9.62
C PHE A 308 20.01 13.86 -10.17
N ASP A 309 20.81 13.95 -11.24
CA ASP A 309 21.21 15.16 -11.91
C ASP A 309 21.14 14.95 -13.43
N LYS A 310 20.83 16.01 -14.20
CA LYS A 310 20.83 16.00 -15.67
C LYS A 310 22.18 15.59 -16.29
N ALA A 311 23.29 15.87 -15.59
CA ALA A 311 24.61 15.47 -16.01
C ALA A 311 24.86 13.97 -15.86
N ASN A 312 24.12 13.30 -14.95
CA ASN A 312 24.39 11.93 -14.52
C ASN A 312 23.30 10.92 -14.94
N VAL A 313 22.11 11.40 -15.33
CA VAL A 313 20.98 10.54 -15.73
C VAL A 313 20.43 11.01 -17.07
N ASN A 314 20.31 10.08 -18.01
CA ASN A 314 19.86 10.37 -19.37
C ASN A 314 18.34 10.32 -19.51
N ILE A 315 17.68 9.37 -18.85
CA ILE A 315 16.22 9.21 -18.87
C ILE A 315 15.66 8.71 -17.55
N PHE A 316 14.44 9.08 -17.26
CA PHE A 316 13.57 8.48 -16.27
C PHE A 316 12.53 7.60 -16.95
N ILE A 317 12.29 6.40 -16.42
CA ILE A 317 11.39 5.42 -17.01
C ILE A 317 10.23 5.13 -16.07
N ASP A 318 9.02 5.41 -16.55
CA ASP A 318 7.78 5.04 -15.85
C ASP A 318 6.60 5.00 -16.84
N LYS A 319 6.00 3.82 -17.03
CA LYS A 319 4.89 3.58 -17.97
C LYS A 319 3.67 4.47 -17.76
N ASN A 320 3.41 4.83 -16.51
CA ASN A 320 2.23 5.61 -16.16
C ASN A 320 2.55 7.11 -16.23
N LEU A 321 3.68 7.52 -15.67
CA LEU A 321 4.05 8.92 -15.60
C LEU A 321 4.32 9.52 -16.97
N ALA A 322 4.92 8.75 -17.90
CA ALA A 322 5.17 9.17 -19.28
C ALA A 322 3.90 9.58 -20.05
N LYS A 323 2.72 9.15 -19.59
CA LYS A 323 1.42 9.56 -20.16
C LYS A 323 1.01 10.98 -19.77
N PHE A 324 1.63 11.56 -18.76
CA PHE A 324 1.20 12.81 -18.14
C PHE A 324 2.28 13.89 -18.12
N MET A 325 3.56 13.52 -18.30
CA MET A 325 4.64 14.47 -18.35
C MET A 325 5.81 13.98 -19.20
N ASP A 326 6.41 14.90 -19.94
CA ASP A 326 7.56 14.59 -20.81
C ASP A 326 8.90 14.75 -20.09
N ARG A 327 8.96 15.56 -19.04
CA ARG A 327 10.18 15.87 -18.28
C ARG A 327 9.92 16.05 -16.80
N LEU A 328 10.89 15.59 -16.01
CA LEU A 328 10.96 15.82 -14.56
C LEU A 328 12.39 16.29 -14.22
N ASP A 329 12.51 17.43 -13.53
CA ASP A 329 13.79 18.09 -13.24
C ASP A 329 14.65 18.30 -14.51
N GLY A 330 13.97 18.44 -15.67
CA GLY A 330 14.57 18.59 -16.99
C GLY A 330 15.15 17.32 -17.60
N ILE A 331 15.04 16.16 -16.94
CA ILE A 331 15.34 14.84 -17.50
C ILE A 331 14.08 14.31 -18.17
N GLN A 332 14.23 13.71 -19.35
CA GLN A 332 13.11 13.13 -20.09
C GLN A 332 12.45 12.00 -19.28
N VAL A 333 11.12 11.98 -19.23
CA VAL A 333 10.33 10.85 -18.73
C VAL A 333 9.89 10.00 -19.92
N SER A 334 10.22 8.72 -19.90
CA SER A 334 10.11 7.81 -21.03
C SER A 334 9.39 6.53 -20.66
N VAL A 335 8.98 5.79 -21.68
CA VAL A 335 8.48 4.42 -21.58
C VAL A 335 9.64 3.41 -21.64
N PRO A 336 9.46 2.15 -21.19
CA PRO A 336 10.52 1.15 -21.20
C PRO A 336 11.14 0.88 -22.58
N GLU A 337 10.35 0.96 -23.62
CA GLU A 337 10.75 0.72 -25.00
C GLU A 337 11.89 1.66 -25.46
N ASP A 338 11.97 2.86 -24.88
CA ASP A 338 13.00 3.85 -25.20
C ASP A 338 14.41 3.47 -24.69
N ILE A 339 14.53 2.44 -23.85
CA ILE A 339 15.84 1.95 -23.35
C ILE A 339 16.79 1.67 -24.48
N LYS A 340 16.33 0.93 -25.48
CA LYS A 340 17.14 0.52 -26.64
C LYS A 340 17.49 1.71 -27.53
N ASP A 341 16.51 2.55 -27.84
CA ASP A 341 16.69 3.71 -28.74
C ASP A 341 17.64 4.74 -28.13
N LYS A 342 17.57 4.94 -26.81
CA LYS A 342 18.47 5.84 -26.07
C LYS A 342 19.81 5.21 -25.75
N LYS A 343 19.99 3.91 -26.03
CA LYS A 343 21.22 3.14 -25.75
C LYS A 343 21.60 3.22 -24.27
N ILE A 344 20.66 2.91 -23.39
CA ILE A 344 20.90 2.88 -21.94
C ILE A 344 21.67 1.61 -21.60
N GLU A 345 22.83 1.76 -20.99
CA GLU A 345 23.70 0.66 -20.59
C GLU A 345 23.54 0.26 -19.14
N ASN A 346 23.37 1.25 -18.25
CA ASN A 346 23.10 1.03 -16.84
C ASN A 346 21.70 1.52 -16.46
N LEU A 347 20.92 0.65 -15.83
CA LEU A 347 19.56 0.93 -15.41
C LEU A 347 19.45 0.80 -13.89
N ILE A 348 19.29 1.94 -13.22
CA ILE A 348 19.06 1.98 -11.78
C ILE A 348 17.58 1.73 -11.52
N ILE A 349 17.26 0.69 -10.76
CA ILE A 349 15.88 0.31 -10.45
C ILE A 349 15.55 0.76 -9.02
N CYS A 350 14.60 1.73 -8.91
CA CYS A 350 14.13 2.31 -7.66
C CYS A 350 12.85 1.62 -7.18
N SER A 351 12.85 0.30 -7.12
CA SER A 351 11.72 -0.51 -6.64
C SER A 351 12.21 -1.72 -5.87
N GLU A 352 11.67 -1.94 -4.67
CA GLU A 352 11.92 -3.15 -3.88
C GLU A 352 11.07 -4.31 -4.41
N LEU A 353 9.76 -4.12 -4.45
CA LEU A 353 8.80 -5.18 -4.77
C LEU A 353 8.89 -5.67 -6.22
N TYR A 354 9.21 -4.78 -7.15
CA TYR A 354 9.18 -5.08 -8.59
C TYR A 354 10.57 -5.12 -9.23
N PHE A 355 11.63 -5.23 -8.44
CA PHE A 355 13.00 -5.25 -8.96
C PHE A 355 13.20 -6.37 -9.99
N ASN A 356 12.79 -7.60 -9.66
CA ASN A 356 12.95 -8.75 -10.54
C ASN A 356 12.09 -8.65 -11.81
N ASP A 357 10.85 -8.17 -11.69
CA ASP A 357 9.94 -8.00 -12.83
C ASP A 357 10.48 -6.94 -13.79
N ILE A 358 10.93 -5.80 -13.26
CA ILE A 358 11.53 -4.71 -14.04
C ILE A 358 12.83 -5.19 -14.69
N THR A 359 13.67 -5.92 -13.97
CA THR A 359 14.92 -6.49 -14.50
C THR A 359 14.63 -7.43 -15.66
N THR A 360 13.65 -8.31 -15.53
CA THR A 360 13.24 -9.24 -16.58
C THR A 360 12.74 -8.48 -17.80
N GLU A 361 11.88 -7.49 -17.61
CA GLU A 361 11.35 -6.67 -18.69
C GLU A 361 12.47 -5.89 -19.41
N ALA A 362 13.37 -5.25 -18.64
CA ALA A 362 14.50 -4.52 -19.21
C ALA A 362 15.42 -5.41 -20.06
N LYS A 363 15.75 -6.62 -19.57
CA LYS A 363 16.57 -7.58 -20.28
C LYS A 363 15.89 -8.17 -21.53
N ASN A 364 14.57 -8.24 -21.57
CA ASN A 364 13.83 -8.61 -22.77
C ASN A 364 13.88 -7.52 -23.84
N LEU A 365 14.01 -6.23 -23.45
CA LEU A 365 14.19 -5.11 -24.37
C LEU A 365 15.64 -5.01 -24.86
N ASP A 366 16.60 -5.14 -23.97
CA ASP A 366 18.03 -5.20 -24.26
C ASP A 366 18.73 -6.19 -23.32
N SER A 367 19.18 -7.33 -23.87
CA SER A 367 19.84 -8.39 -23.07
C SER A 367 21.17 -7.96 -22.45
N LYS A 368 21.78 -6.88 -22.93
CA LYS A 368 23.10 -6.36 -22.48
C LYS A 368 22.94 -5.35 -21.35
N ILE A 369 21.71 -4.88 -21.05
CA ILE A 369 21.49 -3.85 -20.04
C ILE A 369 21.93 -4.33 -18.65
N ASN A 370 22.70 -3.51 -17.96
CA ASN A 370 23.11 -3.75 -16.59
C ASN A 370 22.06 -3.17 -15.63
N CYS A 371 21.32 -4.02 -14.95
CA CYS A 371 20.29 -3.62 -13.98
C CYS A 371 20.91 -3.55 -12.58
N ILE A 372 20.83 -2.37 -11.97
CA ILE A 372 21.44 -2.05 -10.68
C ILE A 372 20.32 -1.75 -9.67
N HIS A 373 20.27 -2.50 -8.58
CA HIS A 373 19.35 -2.17 -7.48
C HIS A 373 19.83 -0.88 -6.80
N TYR A 374 18.93 0.06 -6.52
CA TYR A 374 19.30 1.36 -5.94
C TYR A 374 20.13 1.25 -4.65
N LYS A 375 19.97 0.18 -3.85
CA LYS A 375 20.75 -0.07 -2.63
C LYS A 375 22.25 -0.30 -2.88
N GLU A 376 22.63 -0.79 -4.04
CA GLU A 376 24.03 -0.99 -4.41
C GLU A 376 24.79 0.33 -4.53
N LEU A 377 24.04 1.43 -4.62
CA LEU A 377 24.58 2.78 -4.72
C LEU A 377 24.63 3.54 -3.38
N PHE A 378 24.43 2.85 -2.25
CA PHE A 378 24.55 3.43 -0.91
C PHE A 378 25.96 3.35 -0.34
#